data_ebc1f676eed9f7353b5daa0fc4d74401
#
_entry.id   ebc1f676eed9f7353b5daa0fc4d74401
#
_cell.length_a   1.000
_cell.length_b   1.000
_cell.length_c   1.000
_cell.angle_alpha   90.00
_cell.angle_beta   90.00
_cell.angle_gamma   90.00
#
_symmetry.space_group_name_H-M   'P 1'
#
loop_
_entity.id
_entity.type
_entity.pdbx_description
1 polymer ?
#
loop_
_entity_poly.entity_id
_entity_poly.type
_entity_poly.pdbx_seq_one_letter_code
_entity_poly.pdbx_strand_id
1 'polypeptide(L)'
;MTDLTETPASSTDTEVIVSVRNLKKHFPIMGGLFRRQVSAVRAVDGVSFDIHRGETLGLVGESGCGKSTTGRVLLQLDDATSGSVFFEDQDLTTLSTGAMRRVRPRAQMIFQDPHASLNPRMTVASIIGEPLREHTKMGPVERRDRIDELLSIVGLDPSHANRYPHEFSGGQRQRIGIARAIALNPDFIVCDEPIAALDVSIQAQVVNLLEELQESLGLTYLFISHDLSMVRHIADRVAVMYLGHIVELTDVESLYDNPKHPYTEALLSAVPVPDPRAEDIRKRVILEGDLPSPSNPPPGCVFNTRCPVAEQRCSSEVPEWREIRPAHWVACHFAK
;
A
#
# COMPACT_ATOMS: atom_id res chain seq x y z
N MET A 1 -1.35 54.42 8.50
CA MET A 1 -1.51 53.44 9.56
C MET A 1 -2.48 52.37 9.04
N THR A 2 -1.99 51.39 8.39
CA THR A 2 -2.74 50.25 7.89
C THR A 2 -1.90 49.00 8.20
N ASP A 3 -2.40 48.30 9.20
CA ASP A 3 -1.82 47.10 9.78
C ASP A 3 -2.02 45.97 8.78
N LEU A 4 -0.93 45.42 8.23
CA LEU A 4 -0.91 44.21 7.40
C LEU A 4 -0.78 43.04 8.35
N THR A 5 -1.90 42.38 8.62
CA THR A 5 -1.94 41.08 9.31
C THR A 5 -1.21 40.04 8.45
N GLU A 6 -0.01 39.69 8.87
CA GLU A 6 0.72 38.51 8.39
C GLU A 6 -0.08 37.26 8.76
N THR A 7 -0.53 36.55 7.75
CA THR A 7 -1.06 35.20 7.90
C THR A 7 0.14 34.30 8.20
N PRO A 8 0.18 33.53 9.30
CA PRO A 8 1.29 32.62 9.55
C PRO A 8 1.21 31.47 8.55
N ALA A 9 2.28 31.30 7.78
CA ALA A 9 2.53 30.11 6.99
C ALA A 9 2.56 28.91 7.96
N SER A 10 1.57 28.02 7.86
CA SER A 10 1.58 26.75 8.59
C SER A 10 2.60 25.83 7.96
N SER A 11 3.81 25.80 8.50
CA SER A 11 4.69 24.63 8.37
C SER A 11 4.06 23.53 9.23
N THR A 12 3.17 22.71 8.66
CA THR A 12 2.74 21.46 9.28
C THR A 12 3.93 20.51 9.26
N ASP A 13 4.66 20.43 10.36
CA ASP A 13 5.53 19.31 10.69
C ASP A 13 4.60 18.10 10.87
N THR A 14 4.27 17.42 9.77
CA THR A 14 3.36 16.27 9.79
C THR A 14 4.11 15.12 10.43
N GLU A 15 3.60 14.66 11.59
CA GLU A 15 4.17 13.56 12.38
C GLU A 15 4.31 12.29 11.53
N VAL A 16 5.51 11.70 11.48
CA VAL A 16 5.74 10.41 10.81
C VAL A 16 5.20 9.30 11.70
N ILE A 17 4.23 8.53 11.20
CA ILE A 17 3.65 7.39 11.92
C ILE A 17 4.33 6.06 11.56
N VAL A 18 4.73 5.88 10.29
CA VAL A 18 5.47 4.70 9.83
C VAL A 18 6.76 5.14 9.15
N SER A 19 7.88 4.57 9.56
CA SER A 19 9.18 4.84 8.96
C SER A 19 9.85 3.53 8.56
N VAL A 20 10.21 3.42 7.29
CA VAL A 20 10.83 2.22 6.70
C VAL A 20 12.26 2.56 6.30
N ARG A 21 13.22 1.74 6.73
CA ARG A 21 14.65 1.99 6.50
C ARG A 21 15.33 0.75 5.94
N ASN A 22 15.80 0.85 4.69
CA ASN A 22 16.57 -0.19 3.97
C ASN A 22 15.93 -1.60 4.10
N LEU A 23 14.60 -1.66 4.00
CA LEU A 23 13.84 -2.88 4.21
C LEU A 23 14.12 -3.88 3.11
N LYS A 24 14.40 -5.14 3.50
CA LYS A 24 14.60 -6.26 2.59
C LYS A 24 13.76 -7.46 3.00
N LYS A 25 13.16 -8.09 1.99
CA LYS A 25 12.52 -9.40 2.12
C LYS A 25 12.94 -10.30 0.99
N HIS A 26 13.76 -11.29 1.32
CA HIS A 26 14.27 -12.28 0.39
C HIS A 26 13.72 -13.66 0.77
N PHE A 27 13.03 -14.31 -0.14
CA PHE A 27 12.53 -15.67 0.06
C PHE A 27 13.56 -16.68 -0.47
N PRO A 28 14.14 -17.53 0.40
CA PRO A 28 15.16 -18.47 -0.02
C PRO A 28 14.60 -19.54 -0.95
N ILE A 29 15.30 -19.80 -2.07
CA ILE A 29 15.02 -20.93 -2.96
C ILE A 29 15.94 -22.07 -2.54
N MET A 30 15.33 -23.16 -2.04
CA MET A 30 16.05 -24.33 -1.58
C MET A 30 16.21 -25.32 -2.73
N GLY A 31 17.41 -25.86 -2.92
CA GLY A 31 17.71 -26.83 -3.99
C GLY A 31 18.61 -27.98 -3.53
N GLY A 32 18.69 -29.02 -4.37
CA GLY A 32 19.52 -30.19 -4.12
C GLY A 32 18.99 -31.15 -3.04
N LEU A 33 19.64 -32.32 -2.91
CA LEU A 33 19.26 -33.38 -1.97
C LEU A 33 19.32 -32.92 -0.50
N PHE A 34 20.21 -31.97 -0.17
CA PHE A 34 20.44 -31.44 1.19
C PHE A 34 19.68 -30.16 1.47
N ARG A 35 18.70 -29.74 0.61
CA ARG A 35 17.91 -28.53 0.79
C ARG A 35 18.76 -27.29 1.13
N ARG A 36 19.87 -27.08 0.44
CA ARG A 36 20.70 -25.88 0.60
C ARG A 36 20.11 -24.73 -0.19
N GLN A 37 20.24 -23.53 0.33
CA GLN A 37 19.84 -22.31 -0.39
C GLN A 37 20.72 -22.16 -1.65
N VAL A 38 20.08 -22.17 -2.82
CA VAL A 38 20.74 -21.99 -4.13
C VAL A 38 20.54 -20.60 -4.70
N SER A 39 19.46 -19.92 -4.33
CA SER A 39 19.12 -18.55 -4.74
C SER A 39 18.11 -17.94 -3.76
N ALA A 40 17.66 -16.73 -4.02
CA ALA A 40 16.55 -16.11 -3.29
C ALA A 40 15.72 -15.23 -4.22
N VAL A 41 14.40 -15.20 -4.02
CA VAL A 41 13.51 -14.22 -4.63
C VAL A 41 13.61 -12.94 -3.81
N ARG A 42 14.12 -11.87 -4.41
CA ARG A 42 14.27 -10.54 -3.78
C ARG A 42 12.96 -9.76 -3.96
N ALA A 43 11.96 -10.09 -3.16
CA ALA A 43 10.64 -9.46 -3.29
C ALA A 43 10.64 -8.00 -2.85
N VAL A 44 11.45 -7.64 -1.85
CA VAL A 44 11.74 -6.27 -1.40
C VAL A 44 13.24 -6.17 -1.20
N ASP A 45 13.90 -5.17 -1.78
CA ASP A 45 15.36 -5.06 -1.74
C ASP A 45 15.83 -3.60 -1.55
N GLY A 46 15.91 -3.18 -0.29
CA GLY A 46 16.45 -1.87 0.08
C GLY A 46 15.44 -0.72 0.03
N VAL A 47 14.18 -0.96 0.34
CA VAL A 47 13.11 0.05 0.32
C VAL A 47 13.19 0.95 1.56
N SER A 48 13.09 2.28 1.34
CA SER A 48 13.03 3.29 2.41
C SER A 48 12.02 4.37 2.06
N PHE A 49 11.12 4.67 3.00
CA PHE A 49 10.13 5.76 2.90
C PHE A 49 9.49 6.05 4.25
N ASP A 50 8.83 7.19 4.36
CA ASP A 50 8.04 7.60 5.53
C ASP A 50 6.58 7.76 5.13
N ILE A 51 5.67 7.44 6.06
CA ILE A 51 4.24 7.70 5.97
C ILE A 51 3.88 8.65 7.11
N HIS A 52 3.22 9.76 6.78
CA HIS A 52 2.80 10.76 7.76
C HIS A 52 1.41 10.43 8.32
N ARG A 53 1.14 10.90 9.54
CA ARG A 53 -0.17 10.69 10.17
C ARG A 53 -1.28 11.36 9.36
N GLY A 54 -2.35 10.62 9.11
CA GLY A 54 -3.51 11.09 8.35
C GLY A 54 -3.34 11.10 6.83
N GLU A 55 -2.12 10.73 6.29
CA GLU A 55 -1.95 10.67 4.84
C GLU A 55 -2.33 9.30 4.26
N THR A 56 -2.61 9.28 2.98
CA THR A 56 -2.65 8.09 2.14
C THR A 56 -1.40 8.03 1.25
N LEU A 57 -0.47 7.13 1.55
CA LEU A 57 0.64 6.82 0.65
C LEU A 57 0.21 5.72 -0.33
N GLY A 58 0.13 6.03 -1.62
CA GLY A 58 -0.07 5.06 -2.69
C GLY A 58 1.21 4.26 -2.96
N LEU A 59 1.14 2.93 -3.05
CA LEU A 59 2.24 2.08 -3.49
C LEU A 59 1.82 1.36 -4.78
N VAL A 60 2.41 1.76 -5.91
CA VAL A 60 2.02 1.32 -7.25
C VAL A 60 3.14 0.60 -7.98
N GLY A 61 2.80 -0.17 -9.01
CA GLY A 61 3.74 -0.89 -9.86
C GLY A 61 3.11 -2.15 -10.47
N GLU A 62 3.84 -2.80 -11.40
CA GLU A 62 3.40 -4.05 -12.04
C GLU A 62 3.14 -5.17 -11.03
N SER A 63 2.28 -6.15 -11.43
CA SER A 63 2.04 -7.33 -10.59
C SER A 63 3.36 -8.09 -10.33
N GLY A 64 3.56 -8.55 -9.09
CA GLY A 64 4.78 -9.26 -8.70
C GLY A 64 5.99 -8.39 -8.40
N CYS A 65 5.90 -7.04 -8.44
CA CYS A 65 7.03 -6.17 -8.12
C CYS A 65 7.37 -6.06 -6.62
N GLY A 66 6.55 -6.64 -5.72
CA GLY A 66 6.83 -6.69 -4.28
C GLY A 66 5.89 -5.90 -3.38
N LYS A 67 4.86 -5.21 -3.89
CA LYS A 67 3.92 -4.34 -3.14
C LYS A 67 3.26 -5.03 -1.94
N SER A 68 2.53 -6.12 -2.19
CA SER A 68 1.85 -6.87 -1.12
C SER A 68 2.83 -7.45 -0.10
N THR A 69 4.02 -7.87 -0.55
CA THR A 69 5.09 -8.31 0.34
C THR A 69 5.55 -7.16 1.24
N THR A 70 5.73 -5.94 0.68
CA THR A 70 6.07 -4.75 1.47
C THR A 70 5.02 -4.51 2.55
N GLY A 71 3.74 -4.46 2.20
CA GLY A 71 2.65 -4.26 3.16
C GLY A 71 2.62 -5.32 4.28
N ARG A 72 2.83 -6.59 3.93
CA ARG A 72 2.88 -7.70 4.91
C ARG A 72 4.07 -7.60 5.85
N VAL A 73 5.25 -7.20 5.34
CA VAL A 73 6.45 -7.03 6.17
C VAL A 73 6.33 -5.81 7.08
N LEU A 74 5.71 -4.71 6.63
CA LEU A 74 5.44 -3.56 7.48
C LEU A 74 4.65 -3.93 8.73
N LEU A 75 3.66 -4.81 8.58
CA LEU A 75 2.84 -5.30 9.68
C LEU A 75 3.44 -6.51 10.41
N GLN A 76 4.67 -6.93 10.08
CA GLN A 76 5.28 -8.14 10.65
C GLN A 76 4.37 -9.38 10.52
N LEU A 77 3.65 -9.50 9.38
CA LEU A 77 2.96 -10.73 8.97
C LEU A 77 3.96 -11.68 8.31
N ASP A 78 4.96 -11.11 7.66
CA ASP A 78 6.16 -11.78 7.15
C ASP A 78 7.39 -11.12 7.78
N ASP A 79 8.33 -11.89 8.31
CA ASP A 79 9.55 -11.36 8.91
C ASP A 79 10.43 -10.68 7.87
N ALA A 80 11.02 -9.54 8.20
CA ALA A 80 12.03 -8.89 7.36
C ALA A 80 13.30 -9.76 7.29
N THR A 81 13.98 -9.76 6.14
CA THR A 81 15.32 -10.36 6.02
C THR A 81 16.38 -9.43 6.64
N SER A 82 16.22 -8.11 6.44
CA SER A 82 17.01 -7.06 7.06
C SER A 82 16.32 -5.71 6.90
N GLY A 83 16.88 -4.67 7.53
CA GLY A 83 16.28 -3.34 7.59
C GLY A 83 15.34 -3.21 8.78
N SER A 84 14.71 -2.06 8.92
CA SER A 84 13.85 -1.72 10.07
C SER A 84 12.54 -1.11 9.63
N VAL A 85 11.50 -1.36 10.41
CA VAL A 85 10.17 -0.75 10.29
C VAL A 85 9.80 -0.15 11.63
N PHE A 86 9.71 1.16 11.68
CA PHE A 86 9.27 1.88 12.87
C PHE A 86 7.79 2.22 12.73
N PHE A 87 7.04 1.94 13.77
CA PHE A 87 5.69 2.44 13.98
C PHE A 87 5.75 3.42 15.15
N GLU A 88 5.61 4.71 14.86
CA GLU A 88 6.03 5.78 15.75
C GLU A 88 7.52 5.58 16.14
N ASP A 89 7.86 5.57 17.41
CA ASP A 89 9.24 5.38 17.88
C ASP A 89 9.64 3.90 18.10
N GLN A 90 8.79 2.94 17.71
CA GLN A 90 8.95 1.53 18.02
C GLN A 90 9.38 0.70 16.79
N ASP A 91 10.60 0.15 16.82
CA ASP A 91 11.07 -0.76 15.76
C ASP A 91 10.34 -2.12 15.86
N LEU A 92 9.40 -2.35 14.93
CA LEU A 92 8.57 -3.54 14.86
C LEU A 92 9.38 -4.81 14.54
N THR A 93 10.50 -4.67 13.84
CA THR A 93 11.33 -5.82 13.40
C THR A 93 12.05 -6.51 14.55
N THR A 94 12.18 -5.81 15.68
CA THR A 94 12.89 -6.30 16.88
C THR A 94 11.94 -6.75 17.99
N LEU A 95 10.63 -6.57 17.82
CA LEU A 95 9.64 -6.85 18.85
C LEU A 95 9.46 -8.36 19.10
N SER A 96 9.33 -8.72 20.37
CA SER A 96 8.83 -10.04 20.74
C SER A 96 7.35 -10.20 20.33
N THR A 97 6.89 -11.44 20.14
CA THR A 97 5.49 -11.76 19.83
C THR A 97 4.50 -11.10 20.81
N GLY A 98 4.86 -11.07 22.13
CA GLY A 98 4.03 -10.43 23.14
C GLY A 98 3.97 -8.90 23.01
N ALA A 99 5.07 -8.26 22.60
CA ALA A 99 5.10 -6.82 22.34
C ALA A 99 4.33 -6.49 21.06
N MET A 100 4.52 -7.28 19.99
CA MET A 100 3.80 -7.12 18.73
C MET A 100 2.27 -7.25 18.91
N ARG A 101 1.80 -8.12 19.81
CA ARG A 101 0.37 -8.24 20.13
C ARG A 101 -0.25 -6.92 20.63
N ARG A 102 0.53 -6.02 21.26
CA ARG A 102 0.05 -4.69 21.69
C ARG A 102 -0.03 -3.68 20.54
N VAL A 103 0.78 -3.85 19.50
CA VAL A 103 0.76 -3.00 18.29
C VAL A 103 -0.38 -3.40 17.34
N ARG A 104 -0.70 -4.71 17.26
CA ARG A 104 -1.73 -5.25 16.35
C ARG A 104 -3.05 -4.46 16.31
N PRO A 105 -3.64 -4.01 17.45
CA PRO A 105 -4.87 -3.21 17.43
C PRO A 105 -4.73 -1.89 16.65
N ARG A 106 -3.54 -1.30 16.64
CA ARG A 106 -3.27 0.02 16.07
C ARG A 106 -2.84 -0.02 14.60
N ALA A 107 -2.36 -1.18 14.12
CA ALA A 107 -1.86 -1.37 12.77
C ALA A 107 -2.53 -2.59 12.14
N GLN A 108 -3.43 -2.38 11.17
CA GLN A 108 -4.33 -3.38 10.61
C GLN A 108 -4.12 -3.57 9.10
N MET A 109 -4.76 -4.58 8.52
CA MET A 109 -4.69 -4.87 7.09
C MET A 109 -6.07 -5.16 6.51
N ILE A 110 -6.36 -4.55 5.35
CA ILE A 110 -7.43 -4.95 4.45
C ILE A 110 -6.78 -5.78 3.34
N PHE A 111 -7.22 -7.03 3.19
CA PHE A 111 -6.62 -8.01 2.28
C PHE A 111 -7.19 -7.92 0.87
N GLN A 112 -6.40 -8.31 -0.12
CA GLN A 112 -6.70 -8.30 -1.54
C GLN A 112 -7.93 -9.13 -1.93
N ASP A 113 -8.08 -10.34 -1.37
CA ASP A 113 -9.19 -11.23 -1.68
C ASP A 113 -10.18 -11.28 -0.51
N PRO A 114 -11.35 -10.64 -0.65
CA PRO A 114 -12.38 -10.69 0.39
C PRO A 114 -12.95 -12.09 0.60
N HIS A 115 -12.86 -13.00 -0.40
CA HIS A 115 -13.29 -14.39 -0.24
C HIS A 115 -12.32 -15.20 0.63
N ALA A 116 -11.01 -15.06 0.38
CA ALA A 116 -9.99 -15.77 1.14
C ALA A 116 -9.79 -15.19 2.55
N SER A 117 -10.07 -13.89 2.74
CA SER A 117 -9.84 -13.19 4.01
C SER A 117 -10.94 -13.41 5.06
N LEU A 118 -12.14 -13.85 4.67
CA LEU A 118 -13.26 -14.10 5.56
C LEU A 118 -13.46 -15.61 5.73
N ASN A 119 -13.48 -16.09 6.99
CA ASN A 119 -13.75 -17.50 7.25
C ASN A 119 -15.21 -17.84 6.86
N PRO A 120 -15.45 -18.69 5.84
CA PRO A 120 -16.80 -18.95 5.33
C PRO A 120 -17.72 -19.70 6.33
N ARG A 121 -17.15 -20.24 7.41
CA ARG A 121 -17.86 -20.95 8.46
C ARG A 121 -18.28 -20.06 9.64
N MET A 122 -17.87 -18.81 9.63
CA MET A 122 -18.19 -17.81 10.66
C MET A 122 -19.28 -16.87 10.17
N THR A 123 -20.15 -16.43 11.07
CA THR A 123 -21.09 -15.34 10.79
C THR A 123 -20.36 -14.01 10.71
N VAL A 124 -20.95 -13.01 10.05
CA VAL A 124 -20.41 -11.64 9.96
C VAL A 124 -20.12 -11.07 11.33
N ALA A 125 -21.04 -11.22 12.30
CA ALA A 125 -20.82 -10.80 13.69
C ALA A 125 -19.59 -11.48 14.32
N SER A 126 -19.38 -12.77 14.04
CA SER A 126 -18.23 -13.50 14.56
C SER A 126 -16.92 -13.02 13.95
N ILE A 127 -16.91 -12.68 12.65
CA ILE A 127 -15.74 -12.17 11.91
C ILE A 127 -15.34 -10.78 12.42
N ILE A 128 -16.31 -9.84 12.50
CA ILE A 128 -16.06 -8.46 12.98
C ILE A 128 -15.77 -8.47 14.48
N GLY A 129 -16.41 -9.35 15.23
CA GLY A 129 -16.27 -9.48 16.69
C GLY A 129 -14.98 -10.20 17.14
N GLU A 130 -14.28 -10.90 16.26
CA GLU A 130 -13.06 -11.63 16.61
C GLU A 130 -11.96 -10.72 17.17
N PRO A 131 -11.53 -9.63 16.48
CA PRO A 131 -10.56 -8.70 17.03
C PRO A 131 -11.03 -8.06 18.35
N LEU A 132 -12.30 -7.71 18.47
CA LEU A 132 -12.85 -7.16 19.71
C LEU A 132 -12.73 -8.15 20.88
N ARG A 133 -12.98 -9.44 20.65
CA ARG A 133 -12.85 -10.49 21.67
C ARG A 133 -11.41 -10.70 22.11
N GLU A 134 -10.46 -10.64 21.17
CA GLU A 134 -9.05 -10.92 21.42
C GLU A 134 -8.30 -9.74 22.07
N HIS A 135 -8.69 -8.50 21.75
CA HIS A 135 -7.93 -7.31 22.11
C HIS A 135 -8.64 -6.36 23.08
N THR A 136 -9.94 -6.60 23.41
CA THR A 136 -10.69 -5.74 24.34
C THR A 136 -11.27 -6.55 25.51
N LYS A 137 -11.74 -5.81 26.51
CA LYS A 137 -12.47 -6.39 27.65
C LYS A 137 -14.01 -6.22 27.51
N MET A 138 -14.51 -5.88 26.33
CA MET A 138 -15.93 -5.66 26.07
C MET A 138 -16.76 -6.87 26.42
N GLY A 139 -17.85 -6.64 27.14
CA GLY A 139 -18.87 -7.66 27.41
C GLY A 139 -19.63 -8.07 26.12
N PRO A 140 -20.45 -9.14 26.20
CA PRO A 140 -21.19 -9.62 25.02
C PRO A 140 -22.15 -8.59 24.43
N VAL A 141 -22.79 -7.75 25.26
CA VAL A 141 -23.72 -6.71 24.83
C VAL A 141 -22.97 -5.58 24.14
N GLU A 142 -21.96 -5.01 24.80
CA GLU A 142 -21.13 -3.92 24.24
C GLU A 142 -20.50 -4.32 22.90
N ARG A 143 -20.06 -5.59 22.80
CA ARG A 143 -19.47 -6.10 21.55
C ARG A 143 -20.51 -6.16 20.43
N ARG A 144 -21.75 -6.58 20.75
CA ARG A 144 -22.83 -6.60 19.79
C ARG A 144 -23.18 -5.20 19.30
N ASP A 145 -23.33 -4.25 20.22
CA ASP A 145 -23.64 -2.86 19.89
C ASP A 145 -22.53 -2.27 18.99
N ARG A 146 -21.24 -2.57 19.29
CA ARG A 146 -20.12 -2.14 18.46
C ARG A 146 -20.13 -2.79 17.07
N ILE A 147 -20.50 -4.05 16.95
CA ILE A 147 -20.63 -4.74 15.64
C ILE A 147 -21.74 -4.10 14.82
N ASP A 148 -22.88 -3.80 15.42
CA ASP A 148 -24.01 -3.16 14.74
C ASP A 148 -23.65 -1.75 14.27
N GLU A 149 -22.89 -1.00 15.07
CA GLU A 149 -22.31 0.30 14.71
C GLU A 149 -21.35 0.16 13.52
N LEU A 150 -20.39 -0.77 13.56
CA LEU A 150 -19.41 -1.02 12.49
C LEU A 150 -20.08 -1.41 11.17
N LEU A 151 -21.13 -2.25 11.21
CA LEU A 151 -21.90 -2.58 10.02
C LEU A 151 -22.55 -1.33 9.43
N SER A 152 -23.13 -0.46 10.27
CA SER A 152 -23.75 0.79 9.84
C SER A 152 -22.72 1.75 9.22
N ILE A 153 -21.52 1.88 9.82
CA ILE A 153 -20.41 2.71 9.33
C ILE A 153 -20.00 2.31 7.90
N VAL A 154 -19.94 1.00 7.62
CA VAL A 154 -19.57 0.53 6.27
C VAL A 154 -20.77 0.42 5.32
N GLY A 155 -21.96 0.94 5.70
CA GLY A 155 -23.18 0.95 4.88
C GLY A 155 -23.82 -0.42 4.71
N LEU A 156 -23.71 -1.30 5.73
CA LEU A 156 -24.40 -2.59 5.79
C LEU A 156 -25.49 -2.54 6.88
N ASP A 157 -26.58 -3.27 6.65
CA ASP A 157 -27.69 -3.39 7.63
C ASP A 157 -27.23 -4.26 8.82
N PRO A 158 -27.33 -3.78 10.08
CA PRO A 158 -27.03 -4.57 11.27
C PRO A 158 -27.77 -5.92 11.35
N SER A 159 -28.96 -6.03 10.76
CA SER A 159 -29.69 -7.32 10.69
C SER A 159 -28.92 -8.42 9.95
N HIS A 160 -27.93 -8.05 9.15
CA HIS A 160 -27.05 -8.98 8.43
C HIS A 160 -25.97 -9.63 9.32
N ALA A 161 -25.84 -9.23 10.59
CA ALA A 161 -24.81 -9.73 11.53
C ALA A 161 -24.76 -11.26 11.65
N ASN A 162 -25.91 -11.93 11.55
CA ASN A 162 -26.02 -13.39 11.67
C ASN A 162 -25.86 -14.16 10.36
N ARG A 163 -25.69 -13.47 9.22
CA ARG A 163 -25.47 -14.10 7.92
C ARG A 163 -24.03 -14.57 7.74
N TYR A 164 -23.83 -15.44 6.77
CA TYR A 164 -22.52 -15.96 6.39
C TYR A 164 -21.93 -15.22 5.17
N PRO A 165 -20.59 -15.15 5.00
CA PRO A 165 -19.94 -14.44 3.89
C PRO A 165 -20.46 -14.83 2.49
N HIS A 166 -20.83 -16.09 2.26
CA HIS A 166 -21.31 -16.57 0.97
C HIS A 166 -22.69 -15.98 0.56
N GLU A 167 -23.43 -15.39 1.50
CA GLU A 167 -24.73 -14.74 1.26
C GLU A 167 -24.59 -13.28 0.77
N PHE A 168 -23.35 -12.77 0.63
CA PHE A 168 -23.05 -11.40 0.28
C PHE A 168 -22.37 -11.27 -1.10
N SER A 169 -22.58 -10.13 -1.76
CA SER A 169 -21.82 -9.75 -2.98
C SER A 169 -20.34 -9.50 -2.66
N GLY A 170 -19.50 -9.45 -3.70
CA GLY A 170 -18.06 -9.14 -3.54
C GLY A 170 -17.81 -7.82 -2.80
N GLY A 171 -18.51 -6.75 -3.20
CA GLY A 171 -18.39 -5.45 -2.54
C GLY A 171 -18.90 -5.43 -1.10
N GLN A 172 -19.96 -6.17 -0.79
CA GLN A 172 -20.43 -6.33 0.60
C GLN A 172 -19.42 -7.10 1.46
N ARG A 173 -18.79 -8.15 0.92
CA ARG A 173 -17.69 -8.85 1.64
C ARG A 173 -16.50 -7.95 1.89
N GLN A 174 -16.15 -7.10 0.93
CA GLN A 174 -15.09 -6.10 1.12
C GLN A 174 -15.44 -5.15 2.27
N ARG A 175 -16.66 -4.65 2.33
CA ARG A 175 -17.15 -3.81 3.43
C ARG A 175 -17.09 -4.53 4.79
N ILE A 176 -17.38 -5.83 4.84
CA ILE A 176 -17.20 -6.66 6.06
C ILE A 176 -15.71 -6.72 6.44
N GLY A 177 -14.81 -6.90 5.46
CA GLY A 177 -13.36 -6.86 5.68
C GLY A 177 -12.87 -5.52 6.22
N ILE A 178 -13.41 -4.41 5.71
CA ILE A 178 -13.14 -3.05 6.19
C ILE A 178 -13.66 -2.89 7.62
N ALA A 179 -14.91 -3.28 7.91
CA ALA A 179 -15.49 -3.23 9.26
C ALA A 179 -14.63 -3.99 10.28
N ARG A 180 -14.11 -5.16 9.91
CA ARG A 180 -13.17 -5.93 10.75
C ARG A 180 -11.88 -5.17 10.99
N ALA A 181 -11.31 -4.54 9.96
CA ALA A 181 -10.05 -3.81 10.08
C ALA A 181 -10.18 -2.58 11.00
N ILE A 182 -11.29 -1.85 10.93
CA ILE A 182 -11.52 -0.65 11.76
C ILE A 182 -12.11 -0.98 13.15
N ALA A 183 -12.38 -2.25 13.48
CA ALA A 183 -13.07 -2.64 14.70
C ALA A 183 -12.37 -2.15 15.99
N LEU A 184 -11.05 -2.07 15.97
CA LEU A 184 -10.21 -1.67 17.11
C LEU A 184 -9.77 -0.20 17.08
N ASN A 185 -10.33 0.62 16.17
CA ASN A 185 -9.92 2.01 15.91
C ASN A 185 -8.41 2.12 15.68
N PRO A 186 -7.88 1.52 14.61
CA PRO A 186 -6.46 1.56 14.30
C PRO A 186 -6.02 2.98 13.93
N ASP A 187 -4.71 3.24 14.04
CA ASP A 187 -4.08 4.47 13.56
C ASP A 187 -3.59 4.32 12.10
N PHE A 188 -3.24 3.08 11.71
CA PHE A 188 -2.66 2.77 10.41
C PHE A 188 -3.28 1.51 9.79
N ILE A 189 -3.59 1.57 8.51
CA ILE A 189 -4.13 0.42 7.74
C ILE A 189 -3.35 0.24 6.45
N VAL A 190 -2.87 -0.97 6.19
CA VAL A 190 -2.39 -1.40 4.87
C VAL A 190 -3.59 -1.91 4.07
N CYS A 191 -3.93 -1.22 2.99
CA CYS A 191 -4.96 -1.61 2.04
C CYS A 191 -4.29 -2.35 0.87
N ASP A 192 -4.23 -3.68 0.92
CA ASP A 192 -3.58 -4.51 -0.11
C ASP A 192 -4.57 -4.82 -1.23
N GLU A 193 -4.48 -4.09 -2.34
CA GLU A 193 -5.36 -4.19 -3.52
C GLU A 193 -6.87 -4.29 -3.16
N PRO A 194 -7.41 -3.38 -2.34
CA PRO A 194 -8.73 -3.55 -1.71
C PRO A 194 -9.90 -3.53 -2.69
N ILE A 195 -9.66 -3.23 -3.96
CA ILE A 195 -10.68 -3.06 -5.01
C ILE A 195 -10.45 -3.99 -6.21
N ALA A 196 -9.34 -4.75 -6.28
CA ALA A 196 -8.92 -5.48 -7.48
C ALA A 196 -9.93 -6.53 -7.99
N ALA A 197 -10.74 -7.11 -7.08
CA ALA A 197 -11.71 -8.16 -7.40
C ALA A 197 -13.14 -7.64 -7.57
N LEU A 198 -13.33 -6.32 -7.70
CA LEU A 198 -14.64 -5.67 -7.72
C LEU A 198 -14.95 -5.03 -9.07
N ASP A 199 -16.23 -4.92 -9.40
CA ASP A 199 -16.71 -4.17 -10.57
C ASP A 199 -16.42 -2.66 -10.40
N VAL A 200 -16.17 -1.94 -11.51
CA VAL A 200 -15.76 -0.53 -11.52
C VAL A 200 -16.65 0.38 -10.66
N SER A 201 -17.99 0.19 -10.73
CA SER A 201 -18.92 1.00 -9.94
C SER A 201 -18.80 0.73 -8.42
N ILE A 202 -18.45 -0.50 -8.04
CA ILE A 202 -18.25 -0.89 -6.65
C ILE A 202 -16.88 -0.44 -6.15
N GLN A 203 -15.86 -0.45 -7.03
CA GLN A 203 -14.53 0.09 -6.71
C GLN A 203 -14.62 1.53 -6.20
N ALA A 204 -15.31 2.42 -6.95
CA ALA A 204 -15.50 3.82 -6.57
C ALA A 204 -16.20 3.95 -5.20
N GLN A 205 -17.23 3.13 -4.93
CA GLN A 205 -17.93 3.15 -3.64
C GLN A 205 -17.04 2.72 -2.46
N VAL A 206 -16.11 1.78 -2.68
CA VAL A 206 -15.16 1.33 -1.64
C VAL A 206 -14.08 2.38 -1.41
N VAL A 207 -13.59 3.05 -2.46
CA VAL A 207 -12.62 4.14 -2.35
C VAL A 207 -13.23 5.31 -1.57
N ASN A 208 -14.42 5.78 -1.94
CA ASN A 208 -15.11 6.84 -1.22
C ASN A 208 -15.34 6.48 0.26
N LEU A 209 -15.72 5.21 0.55
CA LEU A 209 -15.84 4.74 1.93
C LEU A 209 -14.50 4.85 2.70
N LEU A 210 -13.38 4.50 2.07
CA LEU A 210 -12.05 4.61 2.71
C LEU A 210 -11.68 6.07 2.98
N GLU A 211 -12.00 7.01 2.09
CA GLU A 211 -11.81 8.46 2.29
C GLU A 211 -12.69 8.99 3.44
N GLU A 212 -13.98 8.65 3.46
CA GLU A 212 -14.89 9.02 4.55
C GLU A 212 -14.39 8.48 5.91
N LEU A 213 -13.87 7.26 5.93
CA LEU A 213 -13.29 6.66 7.14
C LEU A 213 -11.98 7.34 7.55
N GLN A 214 -11.15 7.75 6.61
CA GLN A 214 -9.92 8.50 6.87
C GLN A 214 -10.23 9.82 7.54
N GLU A 215 -11.16 10.60 6.98
CA GLU A 215 -11.57 11.88 7.53
C GLU A 215 -12.23 11.76 8.90
N SER A 216 -13.17 10.82 9.06
CA SER A 216 -13.96 10.68 10.28
C SER A 216 -13.21 10.06 11.45
N LEU A 217 -12.27 9.15 11.18
CA LEU A 217 -11.52 8.38 12.19
C LEU A 217 -10.03 8.79 12.29
N GLY A 218 -9.55 9.71 11.43
CA GLY A 218 -8.15 10.15 11.41
C GLY A 218 -7.18 9.03 10.99
N LEU A 219 -7.61 8.14 10.07
CA LEU A 219 -6.82 6.99 9.65
C LEU A 219 -5.66 7.38 8.74
N THR A 220 -4.59 6.59 8.81
CA THR A 220 -3.45 6.68 7.88
C THR A 220 -3.44 5.42 7.02
N TYR A 221 -3.20 5.56 5.72
CA TYR A 221 -3.20 4.44 4.79
C TYR A 221 -1.87 4.22 4.07
N LEU A 222 -1.50 2.95 3.90
CA LEU A 222 -0.69 2.51 2.77
C LEU A 222 -1.62 1.84 1.76
N PHE A 223 -1.92 2.53 0.65
CA PHE A 223 -2.84 2.06 -0.37
C PHE A 223 -2.07 1.38 -1.51
N ILE A 224 -2.09 0.06 -1.54
CA ILE A 224 -1.44 -0.75 -2.57
C ILE A 224 -2.42 -0.99 -3.71
N SER A 225 -2.03 -0.61 -4.93
CA SER A 225 -2.85 -0.84 -6.13
C SER A 225 -1.98 -0.96 -7.39
N HIS A 226 -2.54 -1.59 -8.40
CA HIS A 226 -2.04 -1.52 -9.78
C HIS A 226 -2.88 -0.57 -10.65
N ASP A 227 -4.01 -0.07 -10.12
CA ASP A 227 -4.87 0.92 -10.78
C ASP A 227 -4.45 2.34 -10.38
N LEU A 228 -3.70 2.97 -11.27
CA LEU A 228 -3.23 4.34 -11.09
C LEU A 228 -4.38 5.36 -11.08
N SER A 229 -5.51 5.10 -11.76
CA SER A 229 -6.65 6.02 -11.75
C SER A 229 -7.24 6.17 -10.35
N MET A 230 -7.38 5.04 -9.64
CA MET A 230 -7.87 5.03 -8.26
C MET A 230 -6.85 5.65 -7.29
N VAL A 231 -5.55 5.37 -7.51
CA VAL A 231 -4.49 5.97 -6.68
C VAL A 231 -4.47 7.49 -6.83
N ARG A 232 -4.67 8.02 -8.04
CA ARG A 232 -4.78 9.48 -8.27
C ARG A 232 -5.88 10.14 -7.43
N HIS A 233 -6.94 9.40 -7.15
CA HIS A 233 -8.09 9.91 -6.40
C HIS A 233 -7.85 9.93 -4.90
N ILE A 234 -7.30 8.83 -4.34
CA ILE A 234 -7.23 8.64 -2.88
C ILE A 234 -5.86 9.02 -2.27
N ALA A 235 -4.78 9.03 -3.05
CA ALA A 235 -3.44 9.19 -2.48
C ALA A 235 -2.99 10.65 -2.42
N ASP A 236 -2.30 11.02 -1.34
CA ASP A 236 -1.58 12.29 -1.20
C ASP A 236 -0.21 12.22 -1.87
N ARG A 237 0.51 11.10 -1.64
CA ARG A 237 1.83 10.80 -2.20
C ARG A 237 1.84 9.41 -2.80
N VAL A 238 2.71 9.20 -3.78
CA VAL A 238 2.81 7.91 -4.47
C VAL A 238 4.25 7.43 -4.53
N ALA A 239 4.48 6.19 -4.12
CA ALA A 239 5.71 5.45 -4.29
C ALA A 239 5.54 4.45 -5.43
N VAL A 240 6.39 4.55 -6.45
CA VAL A 240 6.40 3.65 -7.61
C VAL A 240 7.42 2.55 -7.37
N MET A 241 6.96 1.30 -7.38
CA MET A 241 7.80 0.14 -7.09
C MET A 241 8.05 -0.70 -8.34
N TYR A 242 9.31 -1.02 -8.59
CA TYR A 242 9.74 -1.91 -9.65
C TYR A 242 10.76 -2.93 -9.13
N LEU A 243 10.51 -4.21 -9.36
CA LEU A 243 11.40 -5.33 -9.05
C LEU A 243 12.03 -5.25 -7.63
N GLY A 244 11.18 -4.99 -6.62
CA GLY A 244 11.60 -4.92 -5.21
C GLY A 244 12.16 -3.57 -4.75
N HIS A 245 12.28 -2.56 -5.62
CA HIS A 245 12.82 -1.25 -5.31
C HIS A 245 11.79 -0.14 -5.52
N ILE A 246 11.81 0.92 -4.70
CA ILE A 246 11.12 2.16 -5.03
C ILE A 246 12.00 2.93 -6.02
N VAL A 247 11.42 3.28 -7.17
CA VAL A 247 12.13 3.98 -8.25
C VAL A 247 11.75 5.46 -8.34
N GLU A 248 10.58 5.83 -7.83
CA GLU A 248 10.12 7.22 -7.74
C GLU A 248 9.16 7.37 -6.55
N LEU A 249 9.22 8.50 -5.84
CA LEU A 249 8.31 8.88 -4.75
C LEU A 249 8.11 10.38 -4.76
N THR A 250 6.86 10.82 -4.84
CA THR A 250 6.50 12.25 -4.83
C THR A 250 5.01 12.41 -4.48
N ASP A 251 4.53 13.64 -4.40
CA ASP A 251 3.10 13.95 -4.33
C ASP A 251 2.37 13.50 -5.61
N VAL A 252 1.06 13.27 -5.47
CA VAL A 252 0.25 12.72 -6.57
C VAL A 252 0.25 13.64 -7.80
N GLU A 253 0.12 14.95 -7.62
CA GLU A 253 0.05 15.90 -8.74
C GLU A 253 1.36 15.90 -9.53
N SER A 254 2.50 16.01 -8.84
CA SER A 254 3.83 15.96 -9.47
C SER A 254 4.08 14.65 -10.21
N LEU A 255 3.61 13.51 -9.69
CA LEU A 255 3.77 12.22 -10.35
C LEU A 255 3.02 12.17 -11.69
N TYR A 256 1.77 12.64 -11.71
CA TYR A 256 0.91 12.55 -12.91
C TYR A 256 1.24 13.61 -13.95
N ASP A 257 1.66 14.81 -13.52
CA ASP A 257 1.94 15.91 -14.43
C ASP A 257 3.39 15.88 -14.97
N ASN A 258 4.35 15.38 -14.19
CA ASN A 258 5.76 15.43 -14.53
C ASN A 258 6.58 14.28 -13.93
N PRO A 259 6.26 13.02 -14.29
CA PRO A 259 7.01 11.85 -13.86
C PRO A 259 8.49 11.99 -14.27
N LYS A 260 9.40 11.45 -13.47
CA LYS A 260 10.84 11.58 -13.67
C LYS A 260 11.55 10.26 -13.95
N HIS A 261 10.94 9.15 -13.59
CA HIS A 261 11.47 7.84 -13.91
C HIS A 261 10.80 7.28 -15.17
N PRO A 262 11.55 6.78 -16.18
CA PRO A 262 10.97 6.26 -17.42
C PRO A 262 9.95 5.12 -17.22
N TYR A 263 10.08 4.35 -16.15
CA TYR A 263 9.07 3.35 -15.79
C TYR A 263 7.75 3.98 -15.36
N THR A 264 7.79 5.07 -14.58
CA THR A 264 6.60 5.83 -14.18
C THR A 264 5.89 6.42 -15.39
N GLU A 265 6.65 7.01 -16.33
CA GLU A 265 6.11 7.51 -17.59
C GLU A 265 5.38 6.41 -18.38
N ALA A 266 5.98 5.23 -18.45
CA ALA A 266 5.37 4.09 -19.13
C ALA A 266 4.10 3.61 -18.44
N LEU A 267 4.10 3.48 -17.12
CA LEU A 267 2.92 3.10 -16.32
C LEU A 267 1.78 4.11 -16.52
N LEU A 268 2.07 5.40 -16.38
CA LEU A 268 1.07 6.46 -16.56
C LEU A 268 0.55 6.50 -18.00
N SER A 269 1.41 6.23 -19.00
CA SER A 269 0.98 6.18 -20.41
C SER A 269 -0.04 5.09 -20.70
N ALA A 270 -0.14 4.06 -19.87
CA ALA A 270 -1.08 2.95 -20.00
C ALA A 270 -2.45 3.24 -19.34
N VAL A 271 -2.55 4.30 -18.53
CA VAL A 271 -3.83 4.68 -17.89
C VAL A 271 -4.78 5.26 -18.94
N PRO A 272 -5.99 4.72 -19.12
CA PRO A 272 -6.96 5.26 -20.07
C PRO A 272 -7.35 6.70 -19.72
N VAL A 273 -7.44 7.57 -20.73
CA VAL A 273 -7.95 8.93 -20.55
C VAL A 273 -9.42 8.94 -20.96
N PRO A 274 -10.34 9.50 -20.15
CA PRO A 274 -11.77 9.53 -20.49
C PRO A 274 -12.12 10.35 -21.73
N ASP A 275 -11.21 11.24 -22.20
CA ASP A 275 -11.40 12.04 -23.41
C ASP A 275 -10.83 11.29 -24.64
N PRO A 276 -11.69 10.85 -25.60
CA PRO A 276 -11.24 10.16 -26.81
C PRO A 276 -10.27 10.99 -27.67
N ARG A 277 -10.37 12.33 -27.65
CA ARG A 277 -9.51 13.21 -28.43
C ARG A 277 -8.09 13.30 -27.83
N ALA A 278 -8.00 13.23 -26.50
CA ALA A 278 -6.72 13.20 -25.78
C ALA A 278 -6.04 11.84 -25.94
N GLU A 279 -6.82 10.74 -25.99
CA GLU A 279 -6.31 9.37 -26.20
C GLU A 279 -5.66 9.23 -27.59
N ASP A 280 -6.25 9.80 -28.66
CA ASP A 280 -5.70 9.75 -30.03
C ASP A 280 -4.35 10.49 -30.17
N ILE A 281 -4.09 11.49 -29.33
CA ILE A 281 -2.85 12.29 -29.34
C ILE A 281 -1.76 11.68 -28.46
N ARG A 282 -2.14 10.87 -27.49
CA ARG A 282 -1.25 10.31 -26.47
C ARG A 282 -0.38 9.19 -27.05
N LYS A 283 0.93 9.36 -27.02
CA LYS A 283 1.86 8.30 -27.38
C LYS A 283 1.99 7.31 -26.22
N ARG A 284 1.36 6.14 -26.34
CA ARG A 284 1.53 5.06 -25.39
C ARG A 284 2.97 4.55 -25.44
N VAL A 285 3.65 4.57 -24.30
CA VAL A 285 5.00 3.99 -24.15
C VAL A 285 4.84 2.49 -23.91
N ILE A 286 5.15 1.68 -24.91
CA ILE A 286 5.12 0.23 -24.79
C ILE A 286 6.47 -0.21 -24.24
N LEU A 287 6.47 -0.83 -23.05
CA LEU A 287 7.67 -1.42 -22.50
C LEU A 287 7.98 -2.73 -23.23
N GLU A 288 9.12 -2.77 -23.91
CA GLU A 288 9.58 -3.98 -24.60
C GLU A 288 10.23 -4.95 -23.62
N GLY A 289 10.11 -6.26 -23.90
CA GLY A 289 10.71 -7.32 -23.11
C GLY A 289 9.89 -7.76 -21.89
N ASP A 290 10.22 -8.95 -21.38
CA ASP A 290 9.58 -9.54 -20.21
C ASP A 290 10.09 -8.90 -18.91
N LEU A 291 9.26 -8.96 -17.86
CA LEU A 291 9.66 -8.57 -16.51
C LEU A 291 10.82 -9.47 -16.04
N PRO A 292 11.98 -8.89 -15.68
CA PRO A 292 13.11 -9.71 -15.19
C PRO A 292 12.73 -10.48 -13.92
N SER A 293 13.37 -11.64 -13.75
CA SER A 293 13.11 -12.46 -12.57
C SER A 293 13.65 -11.79 -11.29
N PRO A 294 12.85 -11.67 -10.22
CA PRO A 294 13.32 -11.15 -8.94
C PRO A 294 14.35 -12.07 -8.26
N SER A 295 14.55 -13.30 -8.76
CA SER A 295 15.63 -14.18 -8.29
C SER A 295 16.97 -13.93 -8.97
N ASN A 296 16.96 -13.22 -10.11
CA ASN A 296 18.16 -12.84 -10.87
C ASN A 296 17.96 -11.43 -11.47
N PRO A 297 17.92 -10.37 -10.63
CA PRO A 297 17.71 -9.02 -11.11
C PRO A 297 18.89 -8.57 -12.01
N PRO A 298 18.63 -7.69 -13.00
CA PRO A 298 19.69 -7.12 -13.83
C PRO A 298 20.73 -6.37 -12.98
N PRO A 299 22.02 -6.39 -13.38
CA PRO A 299 23.03 -5.56 -12.73
C PRO A 299 22.80 -4.07 -13.01
N GLY A 300 23.28 -3.21 -12.13
CA GLY A 300 23.09 -1.76 -12.23
C GLY A 300 21.66 -1.33 -11.93
N CYS A 301 21.08 -0.49 -12.80
CA CYS A 301 19.68 -0.08 -12.70
C CYS A 301 18.76 -1.28 -12.97
N VAL A 302 17.87 -1.60 -12.04
CA VAL A 302 16.93 -2.75 -12.17
C VAL A 302 15.98 -2.65 -13.37
N PHE A 303 15.80 -1.45 -13.92
CA PHE A 303 14.95 -1.19 -15.08
C PHE A 303 15.73 -1.16 -16.42
N ASN A 304 17.05 -1.31 -16.43
CA ASN A 304 17.92 -1.11 -17.60
C ASN A 304 17.51 -1.92 -18.84
N THR A 305 17.01 -3.15 -18.65
CA THR A 305 16.65 -4.06 -19.75
C THR A 305 15.35 -3.69 -20.48
N ARG A 306 14.52 -2.82 -19.88
CA ARG A 306 13.23 -2.37 -20.42
C ARG A 306 13.14 -0.86 -20.60
N CYS A 307 14.22 -0.14 -20.22
CA CYS A 307 14.25 1.31 -20.24
C CYS A 307 14.52 1.82 -21.66
N PRO A 308 13.65 2.66 -22.26
CA PRO A 308 13.83 3.18 -23.62
C PRO A 308 15.00 4.15 -23.75
N VAL A 309 15.52 4.68 -22.61
CA VAL A 309 16.64 5.64 -22.55
C VAL A 309 17.85 5.02 -21.84
N ALA A 310 17.93 3.68 -21.79
CA ALA A 310 19.05 3.02 -21.14
C ALA A 310 20.38 3.28 -21.87
N GLU A 311 21.41 3.60 -21.11
CA GLU A 311 22.79 3.71 -21.59
C GLU A 311 23.69 2.66 -20.91
N GLN A 312 24.95 2.54 -21.36
CA GLN A 312 25.92 1.57 -20.82
C GLN A 312 26.09 1.72 -19.30
N ARG A 313 26.04 2.93 -18.78
CA ARG A 313 26.11 3.22 -17.35
C ARG A 313 24.99 2.52 -16.57
N CYS A 314 23.78 2.46 -17.11
CA CYS A 314 22.64 1.84 -16.45
C CYS A 314 22.82 0.33 -16.24
N SER A 315 23.63 -0.35 -17.05
CA SER A 315 23.89 -1.79 -16.91
C SER A 315 25.02 -2.12 -15.92
N SER A 316 25.78 -1.14 -15.45
CA SER A 316 26.93 -1.34 -14.56
C SER A 316 26.81 -0.64 -13.21
N GLU A 317 26.05 0.46 -13.12
CA GLU A 317 25.94 1.28 -11.92
C GLU A 317 24.49 1.32 -11.42
N VAL A 318 24.29 1.12 -10.10
CA VAL A 318 23.01 1.33 -9.46
C VAL A 318 22.74 2.83 -9.36
N PRO A 319 21.59 3.35 -9.84
CA PRO A 319 21.28 4.76 -9.70
C PRO A 319 21.07 5.12 -8.22
N GLU A 320 21.60 6.28 -7.84
CA GLU A 320 21.43 6.82 -6.50
C GLU A 320 19.96 7.21 -6.28
N TRP A 321 19.44 6.85 -5.11
CA TRP A 321 18.16 7.34 -4.61
C TRP A 321 18.33 8.76 -4.09
N ARG A 322 17.87 9.75 -4.84
CA ARG A 322 18.13 11.17 -4.55
C ARG A 322 16.90 12.03 -4.70
N GLU A 323 16.83 13.06 -3.90
CA GLU A 323 15.85 14.12 -4.02
C GLU A 323 16.27 15.07 -5.14
N ILE A 324 15.43 15.21 -6.17
CA ILE A 324 15.67 16.07 -7.32
C ILE A 324 14.92 17.40 -7.23
N ARG A 325 13.85 17.42 -6.44
CA ARG A 325 13.05 18.58 -6.05
C ARG A 325 12.52 18.35 -4.64
N PRO A 326 12.06 19.36 -3.91
CA PRO A 326 11.46 19.17 -2.59
C PRO A 326 10.38 18.06 -2.62
N ALA A 327 10.53 17.06 -1.77
CA ALA A 327 9.68 15.87 -1.65
C ALA A 327 9.55 14.99 -2.93
N HIS A 328 10.41 15.17 -3.94
CA HIS A 328 10.43 14.36 -5.16
C HIS A 328 11.74 13.55 -5.27
N TRP A 329 11.64 12.27 -4.99
CA TRP A 329 12.74 11.32 -4.95
C TRP A 329 12.72 10.38 -6.14
N VAL A 330 13.88 10.14 -6.75
CA VAL A 330 14.00 9.30 -7.96
C VAL A 330 15.30 8.51 -7.96
N ALA A 331 15.23 7.24 -8.38
CA ALA A 331 16.39 6.37 -8.63
C ALA A 331 16.66 6.25 -10.13
N CYS A 332 17.08 7.33 -10.77
CA CYS A 332 17.44 7.36 -12.19
C CYS A 332 18.67 8.22 -12.42
N HIS A 333 19.63 7.74 -13.26
CA HIS A 333 20.84 8.49 -13.62
C HIS A 333 20.55 9.79 -14.39
N PHE A 334 19.42 9.84 -15.11
CA PHE A 334 19.06 10.93 -16.03
C PHE A 334 17.95 11.83 -15.50
N ALA A 335 17.34 11.53 -14.36
CA ALA A 335 16.31 12.38 -13.76
C ALA A 335 16.84 13.79 -13.45
N LYS A 336 16.04 14.82 -13.87
CA LYS A 336 16.36 16.25 -13.70
C LYS A 336 15.18 17.01 -13.11
#